data_7658bb84cfeefe45805ad13143d77ddc
#
_entry.id   7658bb84cfeefe45805ad13143d77ddc
#
_cell.length_a   1.000
_cell.length_b   1.000
_cell.length_c   1.000
_cell.angle_alpha   90.00
_cell.angle_beta   90.00
_cell.angle_gamma   90.00
#
_symmetry.space_group_name_H-M   'P 1'
#
loop_
_entity.id
_entity.type
_entity.pdbx_description
1 polymer ?
#
loop_
_entity_poly.entity_id
_entity_poly.type
_entity_poly.pdbx_seq_one_letter_code
_entity_poly.pdbx_strand_id
1 'polypeptide(L)'
;MDADALSADVSAAASADVGGPPARVVTSADGTLIGVFTTGQGPPLVLVHGAAADHTTFRVVGPRLAQRYTVHAIDRRGRGDSGDTLPYAIEREFEDVAAVAEAVRDADTSGVPVIGHSYGGRCALGAALLTDAISAVVCYEGAPTPPGVEYGDAALADELTALDEAGRPADLLEAFVRRVVGMDDAGIAAYRADPVWPRRVAAAHTIPRELLAEGRSGAAGLDALARVGQPVLQVLGGDSKPEFGEATAALDDRLANGTIVVIPGARHAAHHTHPDALIEAIDTFLAGA
;
A
#
# COMPACT_ATOMS: atom_id res chain seq x y z
N MET A 1 22.24 7.28 -23.69
CA MET A 1 20.78 7.13 -23.81
C MET A 1 20.18 8.22 -22.96
N ASP A 2 19.44 9.11 -23.62
CA ASP A 2 19.13 10.45 -23.13
C ASP A 2 18.15 10.48 -21.96
N ALA A 3 18.50 11.24 -20.93
CA ALA A 3 17.64 11.51 -19.76
C ALA A 3 16.31 12.20 -20.14
N ASP A 4 16.26 12.85 -21.29
CA ASP A 4 15.07 13.53 -21.83
C ASP A 4 13.98 12.55 -22.34
N ALA A 5 14.34 11.34 -22.77
CA ALA A 5 13.38 10.35 -23.23
C ALA A 5 12.59 9.70 -22.08
N LEU A 6 13.24 9.55 -20.92
CA LEU A 6 12.58 9.03 -19.69
C LEU A 6 11.61 10.06 -19.08
N SER A 7 11.91 11.35 -19.22
CA SER A 7 11.05 12.45 -18.74
C SER A 7 9.76 12.61 -19.55
N ALA A 8 9.79 12.33 -20.85
CA ALA A 8 8.63 12.47 -21.74
C ALA A 8 7.61 11.32 -21.56
N ASP A 9 8.09 10.10 -21.28
CA ASP A 9 7.22 8.92 -21.10
C ASP A 9 6.49 8.96 -19.72
N VAL A 10 7.15 9.48 -18.69
CA VAL A 10 6.51 9.70 -17.37
C VAL A 10 5.45 10.80 -17.44
N SER A 11 5.65 11.83 -18.28
CA SER A 11 4.67 12.92 -18.47
C SER A 11 3.43 12.50 -19.25
N ALA A 12 3.54 11.55 -20.18
CA ALA A 12 2.40 11.06 -20.96
C ALA A 12 1.50 10.09 -20.15
N ALA A 13 2.09 9.33 -19.21
CA ALA A 13 1.34 8.47 -18.29
C ALA A 13 0.60 9.28 -17.19
N ALA A 14 0.99 10.53 -16.95
CA ALA A 14 0.38 11.41 -15.95
C ALA A 14 -1.02 11.93 -16.33
N SER A 15 -1.52 11.66 -17.53
CA SER A 15 -2.85 12.10 -17.99
C SER A 15 -3.93 11.02 -17.97
N ALA A 16 -3.66 9.84 -17.41
CA ALA A 16 -4.71 8.85 -17.15
C ALA A 16 -5.63 9.41 -16.05
N ASP A 17 -6.91 9.45 -16.34
CA ASP A 17 -8.03 10.01 -15.58
C ASP A 17 -7.92 9.75 -14.05
N VAL A 18 -7.45 10.73 -13.31
CA VAL A 18 -7.18 10.66 -11.86
C VAL A 18 -8.41 11.04 -11.03
N GLY A 19 -9.63 11.05 -11.62
CA GLY A 19 -10.74 11.73 -10.96
C GLY A 19 -12.17 11.29 -11.29
N GLY A 20 -12.39 10.12 -11.88
CA GLY A 20 -13.74 9.54 -12.01
C GLY A 20 -14.26 8.97 -10.68
N PRO A 21 -15.60 8.79 -10.53
CA PRO A 21 -16.16 8.10 -9.37
C PRO A 21 -15.72 6.63 -9.34
N PRO A 22 -15.75 5.97 -8.15
CA PRO A 22 -15.43 4.55 -8.07
C PRO A 22 -16.40 3.73 -8.95
N ALA A 23 -15.87 2.71 -9.62
CA ALA A 23 -16.66 1.80 -10.45
C ALA A 23 -17.60 0.92 -9.60
N ARG A 24 -17.24 0.73 -8.32
CA ARG A 24 -17.99 -0.05 -7.33
C ARG A 24 -17.77 0.54 -5.95
N VAL A 25 -18.77 0.38 -5.08
CA VAL A 25 -18.65 0.61 -3.64
C VAL A 25 -18.92 -0.72 -2.94
N VAL A 26 -18.02 -1.13 -2.07
CA VAL A 26 -18.13 -2.36 -1.26
C VAL A 26 -18.41 -1.97 0.18
N THR A 27 -19.35 -2.66 0.83
CA THR A 27 -19.64 -2.45 2.25
C THR A 27 -18.80 -3.39 3.09
N SER A 28 -17.98 -2.83 3.98
CA SER A 28 -17.16 -3.57 4.95
C SER A 28 -18.01 -4.14 6.10
N ALA A 29 -17.42 -4.98 6.92
CA ALA A 29 -18.10 -5.67 8.03
C ALA A 29 -18.72 -4.72 9.06
N ASP A 30 -18.14 -3.53 9.26
CA ASP A 30 -18.66 -2.49 10.17
C ASP A 30 -19.60 -1.48 9.49
N GLY A 31 -19.95 -1.72 8.21
CA GLY A 31 -20.78 -0.83 7.41
C GLY A 31 -20.03 0.30 6.69
N THR A 32 -18.71 0.41 6.86
CA THR A 32 -17.92 1.39 6.12
C THR A 32 -17.97 1.10 4.63
N LEU A 33 -18.18 2.15 3.83
CA LEU A 33 -18.22 2.06 2.37
C LEU A 33 -16.81 2.24 1.80
N ILE A 34 -16.35 1.28 1.00
CA ILE A 34 -15.02 1.28 0.38
C ILE A 34 -15.16 1.50 -1.11
N GLY A 35 -14.56 2.58 -1.62
CA GLY A 35 -14.51 2.92 -3.04
C GLY A 35 -13.51 2.03 -3.78
N VAL A 36 -13.94 1.43 -4.90
CA VAL A 36 -13.14 0.52 -5.71
C VAL A 36 -13.09 1.04 -7.15
N PHE A 37 -11.90 1.28 -7.65
CA PHE A 37 -11.61 1.80 -9.00
C PHE A 37 -11.13 0.64 -9.86
N THR A 38 -11.90 0.34 -10.91
CA THR A 38 -11.67 -0.85 -11.73
C THR A 38 -11.20 -0.46 -13.13
N THR A 39 -10.11 -1.09 -13.59
CA THR A 39 -9.57 -0.92 -14.94
C THR A 39 -9.07 -2.25 -15.50
N GLY A 40 -9.04 -2.38 -16.82
CA GLY A 40 -8.54 -3.59 -17.49
C GLY A 40 -9.57 -4.71 -17.61
N GLN A 41 -9.10 -5.84 -18.13
CA GLN A 41 -9.87 -7.07 -18.31
C GLN A 41 -8.94 -8.27 -18.08
N GLY A 42 -9.46 -9.34 -17.48
CA GLY A 42 -8.71 -10.54 -17.12
C GLY A 42 -8.98 -10.98 -15.68
N PRO A 43 -8.16 -11.86 -15.11
CA PRO A 43 -8.30 -12.28 -13.71
C PRO A 43 -8.28 -11.08 -12.75
N PRO A 44 -9.05 -11.13 -11.66
CA PRO A 44 -9.11 -10.03 -10.70
C PRO A 44 -7.79 -9.87 -9.94
N LEU A 45 -7.43 -8.60 -9.66
CA LEU A 45 -6.24 -8.21 -8.90
C LEU A 45 -6.59 -6.98 -8.04
N VAL A 46 -6.39 -7.05 -6.73
CA VAL A 46 -6.66 -5.92 -5.82
C VAL A 46 -5.37 -5.17 -5.49
N LEU A 47 -5.41 -3.83 -5.54
CA LEU A 47 -4.31 -2.94 -5.15
C LEU A 47 -4.69 -2.13 -3.91
N VAL A 48 -3.83 -2.18 -2.87
CA VAL A 48 -4.04 -1.52 -1.57
C VAL A 48 -2.90 -0.55 -1.31
N HIS A 49 -3.19 0.74 -1.29
CA HIS A 49 -2.19 1.80 -1.12
C HIS A 49 -1.71 1.95 0.33
N GLY A 50 -0.58 2.66 0.52
CA GLY A 50 0.04 2.95 1.81
C GLY A 50 -0.60 4.11 2.58
N ALA A 51 0.10 4.58 3.63
CA ALA A 51 -0.29 5.73 4.42
C ALA A 51 -0.39 7.01 3.57
N ALA A 52 -1.27 7.94 3.96
CA ALA A 52 -1.49 9.23 3.30
C ALA A 52 -1.64 9.13 1.77
N ALA A 53 -2.22 8.07 1.26
CA ALA A 53 -2.37 7.82 -0.17
C ALA A 53 -3.83 7.49 -0.51
N ASP A 54 -4.11 7.26 -1.77
CA ASP A 54 -5.37 6.78 -2.33
C ASP A 54 -5.07 5.91 -3.57
N HIS A 55 -6.10 5.45 -4.30
CA HIS A 55 -5.95 4.62 -5.50
C HIS A 55 -4.98 5.21 -6.54
N THR A 56 -4.82 6.55 -6.59
CA THR A 56 -3.91 7.23 -7.54
C THR A 56 -2.43 6.92 -7.31
N THR A 57 -2.09 6.28 -6.19
CA THR A 57 -0.74 5.74 -5.96
C THR A 57 -0.31 4.79 -7.07
N PHE A 58 -1.23 4.06 -7.64
CA PHE A 58 -0.94 3.08 -8.67
C PHE A 58 -1.06 3.60 -10.11
N ARG A 59 -1.10 4.94 -10.32
CA ARG A 59 -1.26 5.57 -11.63
C ARG A 59 -0.20 5.18 -12.68
N VAL A 60 0.98 4.72 -12.25
CA VAL A 60 2.05 4.25 -13.15
C VAL A 60 1.95 2.76 -13.41
N VAL A 61 1.83 1.94 -12.38
CA VAL A 61 1.80 0.47 -12.53
C VAL A 61 0.41 -0.08 -12.82
N GLY A 62 -0.67 0.58 -12.37
CA GLY A 62 -2.04 0.14 -12.56
C GLY A 62 -2.43 -0.06 -14.03
N PRO A 63 -2.22 0.90 -14.94
CA PRO A 63 -2.50 0.75 -16.36
C PRO A 63 -1.71 -0.36 -17.04
N ARG A 64 -0.50 -0.68 -16.55
CA ARG A 64 0.33 -1.76 -17.07
C ARG A 64 -0.18 -3.13 -16.61
N LEU A 65 -0.52 -3.25 -15.33
CA LEU A 65 -1.16 -4.45 -14.78
C LEU A 65 -2.53 -4.70 -15.45
N ALA A 66 -3.27 -3.64 -15.77
CA ALA A 66 -4.56 -3.70 -16.45
C ALA A 66 -4.52 -4.26 -17.89
N GLN A 67 -3.32 -4.42 -18.45
CA GLN A 67 -3.16 -5.13 -19.73
C GLN A 67 -3.39 -6.66 -19.61
N ARG A 68 -3.32 -7.21 -18.39
CA ARG A 68 -3.44 -8.64 -18.11
C ARG A 68 -4.45 -8.99 -17.03
N TYR A 69 -4.79 -8.04 -16.19
CA TYR A 69 -5.68 -8.23 -15.04
C TYR A 69 -6.85 -7.26 -15.09
N THR A 70 -7.96 -7.63 -14.45
CA THR A 70 -8.95 -6.67 -14.00
C THR A 70 -8.44 -6.11 -12.67
N VAL A 71 -7.86 -4.91 -12.71
CA VAL A 71 -7.26 -4.25 -11.55
C VAL A 71 -8.33 -3.49 -10.77
N HIS A 72 -8.42 -3.77 -9.47
CA HIS A 72 -9.31 -3.15 -8.51
C HIS A 72 -8.47 -2.37 -7.48
N ALA A 73 -8.16 -1.09 -7.75
CA ALA A 73 -7.49 -0.23 -6.79
C ALA A 73 -8.52 0.33 -5.80
N ILE A 74 -8.25 0.24 -4.51
CA ILE A 74 -9.16 0.75 -3.48
C ILE A 74 -8.71 2.09 -2.92
N ASP A 75 -9.66 2.89 -2.45
CA ASP A 75 -9.37 3.90 -1.44
C ASP A 75 -9.58 3.25 -0.06
N ARG A 76 -8.56 3.22 0.78
CA ARG A 76 -8.68 2.71 2.15
C ARG A 76 -9.57 3.64 2.97
N ARG A 77 -10.19 3.15 4.05
CA ARG A 77 -11.08 3.96 4.92
C ARG A 77 -10.48 5.31 5.32
N GLY A 78 -11.29 6.36 5.34
CA GLY A 78 -10.91 7.72 5.69
C GLY A 78 -10.18 8.48 4.57
N ARG A 79 -10.17 7.97 3.31
CA ARG A 79 -9.50 8.61 2.17
C ARG A 79 -10.35 8.54 0.90
N GLY A 80 -10.10 9.51 0.02
CA GLY A 80 -10.71 9.53 -1.31
C GLY A 80 -12.22 9.40 -1.27
N ASP A 81 -12.72 8.38 -1.95
CA ASP A 81 -14.16 8.10 -2.07
C ASP A 81 -14.64 7.01 -1.09
N SER A 82 -13.84 6.67 -0.08
CA SER A 82 -14.23 5.74 0.97
C SER A 82 -14.74 6.45 2.21
N GLY A 83 -15.68 5.79 2.90
CA GLY A 83 -16.16 6.20 4.22
C GLY A 83 -15.10 6.04 5.31
N ASP A 84 -15.45 6.52 6.51
CA ASP A 84 -14.62 6.37 7.71
C ASP A 84 -15.52 6.13 8.92
N THR A 85 -15.31 5.02 9.62
CA THR A 85 -16.09 4.67 10.82
C THR A 85 -15.14 4.56 12.02
N LEU A 86 -15.46 5.33 13.06
CA LEU A 86 -14.71 5.33 14.31
C LEU A 86 -15.35 4.42 15.36
N PRO A 87 -14.59 3.88 16.34
CA PRO A 87 -13.16 4.07 16.52
C PRO A 87 -12.32 3.32 15.48
N TYR A 88 -11.18 3.90 15.08
CA TYR A 88 -10.24 3.28 14.17
C TYR A 88 -9.52 2.09 14.83
N ALA A 89 -9.38 1.00 14.08
CA ALA A 89 -8.53 -0.13 14.39
C ALA A 89 -7.98 -0.70 13.08
N ILE A 90 -6.74 -1.19 13.09
CA ILE A 90 -6.14 -1.77 11.87
C ILE A 90 -6.88 -3.02 11.39
N GLU A 91 -7.48 -3.77 12.29
CA GLU A 91 -8.30 -4.93 11.98
C GLU A 91 -9.51 -4.60 11.10
N ARG A 92 -10.04 -3.38 11.21
CA ARG A 92 -11.09 -2.89 10.32
C ARG A 92 -10.59 -2.72 8.88
N GLU A 93 -9.33 -2.35 8.69
CA GLU A 93 -8.72 -2.32 7.36
C GLU A 93 -8.50 -3.72 6.78
N PHE A 94 -8.23 -4.72 7.63
CA PHE A 94 -8.18 -6.12 7.20
C PHE A 94 -9.55 -6.58 6.68
N GLU A 95 -10.62 -6.24 7.40
CA GLU A 95 -12.00 -6.53 7.01
C GLU A 95 -12.38 -5.82 5.69
N ASP A 96 -11.92 -4.58 5.47
CA ASP A 96 -12.16 -3.83 4.24
C ASP A 96 -11.56 -4.55 3.03
N VAL A 97 -10.28 -4.92 3.12
CA VAL A 97 -9.58 -5.60 2.03
C VAL A 97 -10.17 -6.99 1.79
N ALA A 98 -10.54 -7.73 2.84
CA ALA A 98 -11.20 -9.02 2.73
C ALA A 98 -12.55 -8.88 2.02
N ALA A 99 -13.39 -7.91 2.42
CA ALA A 99 -14.69 -7.66 1.79
C ALA A 99 -14.55 -7.29 0.31
N VAL A 100 -13.53 -6.50 -0.05
CA VAL A 100 -13.27 -6.18 -1.46
C VAL A 100 -12.84 -7.42 -2.23
N ALA A 101 -11.91 -8.23 -1.70
CA ALA A 101 -11.47 -9.47 -2.35
C ALA A 101 -12.65 -10.43 -2.60
N GLU A 102 -13.54 -10.60 -1.61
CA GLU A 102 -14.76 -11.38 -1.75
C GLU A 102 -15.71 -10.82 -2.82
N ALA A 103 -15.88 -9.51 -2.86
CA ALA A 103 -16.79 -8.84 -3.79
C ALA A 103 -16.32 -8.85 -5.26
N VAL A 104 -14.99 -9.00 -5.48
CA VAL A 104 -14.39 -9.02 -6.83
C VAL A 104 -13.92 -10.41 -7.25
N ARG A 105 -14.03 -11.42 -6.37
CA ARG A 105 -13.69 -12.82 -6.68
C ARG A 105 -14.54 -13.31 -7.82
N ASP A 106 -13.90 -13.84 -8.85
CA ASP A 106 -14.57 -14.54 -9.94
C ASP A 106 -14.78 -16.02 -9.55
N ALA A 107 -15.93 -16.55 -9.87
CA ALA A 107 -16.25 -17.96 -9.59
C ALA A 107 -15.31 -18.95 -10.29
N ASP A 108 -14.72 -18.53 -11.41
CA ASP A 108 -13.84 -19.36 -12.22
C ASP A 108 -12.35 -19.25 -11.81
N THR A 109 -12.00 -18.45 -10.78
CA THR A 109 -10.62 -18.29 -10.31
C THR A 109 -10.40 -18.95 -8.95
N SER A 110 -9.15 -19.35 -8.68
CA SER A 110 -8.72 -19.90 -7.38
C SER A 110 -8.75 -18.88 -6.24
N GLY A 111 -8.98 -17.61 -6.54
CA GLY A 111 -9.03 -16.48 -5.63
C GLY A 111 -8.45 -15.22 -6.26
N VAL A 112 -8.27 -14.18 -5.44
CA VAL A 112 -7.84 -12.85 -5.86
C VAL A 112 -6.47 -12.56 -5.26
N PRO A 113 -5.42 -12.35 -6.07
CA PRO A 113 -4.18 -11.81 -5.56
C PRO A 113 -4.37 -10.38 -5.05
N VAL A 114 -3.71 -10.05 -3.93
CA VAL A 114 -3.75 -8.70 -3.34
C VAL A 114 -2.34 -8.14 -3.27
N ILE A 115 -2.13 -6.97 -3.86
CA ILE A 115 -0.88 -6.23 -3.82
C ILE A 115 -1.04 -5.06 -2.87
N GLY A 116 -0.29 -5.04 -1.79
CA GLY A 116 -0.28 -3.95 -0.83
C GLY A 116 1.08 -3.25 -0.77
N HIS A 117 1.04 -1.93 -0.80
CA HIS A 117 2.21 -1.09 -0.61
C HIS A 117 2.25 -0.50 0.80
N SER A 118 3.38 -0.58 1.49
CA SER A 118 3.60 0.02 2.81
C SER A 118 2.51 -0.45 3.80
N TYR A 119 1.84 0.45 4.47
CA TYR A 119 0.72 0.10 5.36
C TYR A 119 -0.36 -0.77 4.68
N GLY A 120 -0.62 -0.56 3.39
CA GLY A 120 -1.51 -1.41 2.59
C GLY A 120 -1.02 -2.86 2.45
N GLY A 121 0.28 -3.09 2.48
CA GLY A 121 0.87 -4.43 2.53
C GLY A 121 0.53 -5.17 3.82
N ARG A 122 0.55 -4.46 4.94
CA ARG A 122 0.11 -4.98 6.24
C ARG A 122 -1.39 -5.30 6.25
N CYS A 123 -2.20 -4.40 5.66
CA CYS A 123 -3.63 -4.64 5.51
C CYS A 123 -3.92 -5.88 4.64
N ALA A 124 -3.17 -6.08 3.55
CA ALA A 124 -3.31 -7.25 2.69
C ALA A 124 -2.97 -8.55 3.41
N LEU A 125 -1.87 -8.57 4.19
CA LEU A 125 -1.50 -9.73 5.02
C LEU A 125 -2.57 -10.04 6.07
N GLY A 126 -3.07 -9.03 6.76
CA GLY A 126 -4.14 -9.20 7.75
C GLY A 126 -5.45 -9.70 7.13
N ALA A 127 -5.81 -9.21 5.96
CA ALA A 127 -7.00 -9.65 5.23
C ALA A 127 -6.91 -11.12 4.79
N ALA A 128 -5.72 -11.58 4.39
CA ALA A 128 -5.50 -12.99 4.03
C ALA A 128 -5.74 -13.97 5.18
N LEU A 129 -5.75 -13.50 6.42
CA LEU A 129 -6.13 -14.31 7.59
C LEU A 129 -7.65 -14.42 7.80
N LEU A 130 -8.45 -13.57 7.14
CA LEU A 130 -9.88 -13.45 7.37
C LEU A 130 -10.73 -14.14 6.30
N THR A 131 -10.20 -14.37 5.11
CA THR A 131 -10.96 -14.91 3.97
C THR A 131 -10.13 -15.84 3.09
N ASP A 132 -10.78 -16.83 2.49
CA ASP A 132 -10.20 -17.71 1.47
C ASP A 132 -10.31 -17.11 0.05
N ALA A 133 -10.93 -15.95 -0.08
CA ALA A 133 -11.01 -15.24 -1.35
C ALA A 133 -9.64 -14.72 -1.82
N ILE A 134 -8.68 -14.53 -0.92
CA ILE A 134 -7.32 -14.09 -1.25
C ILE A 134 -6.45 -15.31 -1.55
N SER A 135 -5.92 -15.39 -2.79
CA SER A 135 -5.08 -16.51 -3.23
C SER A 135 -3.59 -16.29 -3.00
N ALA A 136 -3.10 -15.06 -3.05
CA ALA A 136 -1.70 -14.70 -2.86
C ALA A 136 -1.59 -13.25 -2.39
N VAL A 137 -0.50 -12.91 -1.68
CA VAL A 137 -0.22 -11.55 -1.22
C VAL A 137 1.12 -11.06 -1.75
N VAL A 138 1.15 -9.87 -2.32
CA VAL A 138 2.38 -9.13 -2.58
C VAL A 138 2.45 -7.99 -1.56
N CYS A 139 3.42 -8.06 -0.66
CA CYS A 139 3.66 -7.08 0.40
C CYS A 139 4.90 -6.26 0.06
N TYR A 140 4.71 -5.05 -0.47
CA TYR A 140 5.82 -4.17 -0.75
C TYR A 140 6.08 -3.26 0.46
N GLU A 141 7.18 -3.57 1.19
CA GLU A 141 7.65 -2.85 2.38
C GLU A 141 6.54 -2.55 3.42
N GLY A 142 5.67 -3.55 3.66
CA GLY A 142 4.56 -3.45 4.61
C GLY A 142 4.68 -4.39 5.82
N ALA A 143 5.79 -5.11 5.95
CA ALA A 143 6.02 -6.01 7.08
C ALA A 143 6.05 -5.23 8.41
N PRO A 144 5.53 -5.79 9.53
CA PRO A 144 5.70 -5.19 10.84
C PRO A 144 7.16 -5.28 11.29
N THR A 145 7.62 -4.27 12.03
CA THR A 145 8.98 -4.24 12.57
C THR A 145 9.15 -5.26 13.71
N PRO A 146 10.34 -5.89 13.82
CA PRO A 146 10.67 -6.69 14.97
C PRO A 146 10.90 -5.82 16.23
N PRO A 147 10.87 -6.39 17.44
CA PRO A 147 11.11 -5.66 18.67
C PRO A 147 12.43 -4.87 18.63
N GLY A 148 12.36 -3.59 18.96
CA GLY A 148 13.52 -2.68 18.99
C GLY A 148 13.81 -1.99 17.67
N VAL A 149 13.06 -2.29 16.61
CA VAL A 149 13.09 -1.58 15.33
C VAL A 149 11.77 -0.80 15.16
N GLU A 150 11.88 0.46 14.75
CA GLU A 150 10.71 1.33 14.56
C GLU A 150 10.83 2.06 13.22
N TYR A 151 9.73 2.19 12.47
CA TYR A 151 9.68 3.00 11.25
C TYR A 151 9.80 4.51 11.53
N GLY A 152 9.48 4.93 12.74
CA GLY A 152 9.66 6.27 13.29
C GLY A 152 9.90 6.18 14.79
N ASP A 153 10.44 7.21 15.41
CA ASP A 153 10.62 7.25 16.85
C ASP A 153 9.32 7.66 17.59
N ALA A 154 9.27 7.43 18.91
CA ALA A 154 8.11 7.79 19.72
C ALA A 154 7.78 9.29 19.67
N ALA A 155 8.79 10.17 19.52
CA ALA A 155 8.58 11.61 19.40
C ALA A 155 7.88 11.97 18.07
N LEU A 156 8.01 11.16 17.03
CA LEU A 156 7.33 11.38 15.77
C LEU A 156 5.81 11.25 15.91
N ALA A 157 5.32 10.23 16.61
CA ALA A 157 3.88 10.04 16.78
C ALA A 157 3.23 11.22 17.50
N ASP A 158 3.90 11.76 18.53
CA ASP A 158 3.45 12.96 19.26
C ASP A 158 3.48 14.21 18.37
N GLU A 159 4.55 14.40 17.59
CA GLU A 159 4.70 15.51 16.64
C GLU A 159 3.58 15.48 15.58
N LEU A 160 3.34 14.33 14.96
CA LEU A 160 2.31 14.20 13.93
C LEU A 160 0.90 14.43 14.49
N THR A 161 0.64 13.97 15.72
CA THR A 161 -0.63 14.23 16.41
C THR A 161 -0.79 15.72 16.67
N ALA A 162 0.23 16.42 17.14
CA ALA A 162 0.19 17.85 17.38
C ALA A 162 -0.01 18.67 16.09
N LEU A 163 0.60 18.23 14.97
CA LEU A 163 0.41 18.86 13.66
C LEU A 163 -1.01 18.66 13.13
N ASP A 164 -1.62 17.48 13.36
CA ASP A 164 -3.02 17.21 13.00
C ASP A 164 -3.97 18.09 13.81
N GLU A 165 -3.82 18.15 15.12
CA GLU A 165 -4.60 19.00 16.03
C GLU A 165 -4.47 20.49 15.70
N ALA A 166 -3.31 20.91 15.20
CA ALA A 166 -3.03 22.27 14.76
C ALA A 166 -3.60 22.61 13.36
N GLY A 167 -4.21 21.62 12.66
CA GLY A 167 -4.71 21.79 11.29
C GLY A 167 -3.62 22.06 10.26
N ARG A 168 -2.44 21.41 10.42
CA ARG A 168 -1.25 21.55 9.57
C ARG A 168 -0.96 20.26 8.77
N PRO A 169 -1.90 19.78 7.92
CA PRO A 169 -1.77 18.48 7.27
C PRO A 169 -0.60 18.40 6.27
N ALA A 170 -0.20 19.50 5.64
CA ALA A 170 0.94 19.52 4.73
C ALA A 170 2.27 19.33 5.48
N ASP A 171 2.42 19.94 6.66
CA ASP A 171 3.61 19.78 7.49
C ASP A 171 3.65 18.38 8.13
N LEU A 172 2.48 17.86 8.53
CA LEU A 172 2.32 16.49 9.00
C LEU A 172 2.80 15.49 7.93
N LEU A 173 2.31 15.63 6.70
CA LEU A 173 2.72 14.76 5.59
C LEU A 173 4.22 14.86 5.33
N GLU A 174 4.79 16.06 5.33
CA GLU A 174 6.25 16.24 5.13
C GLU A 174 7.05 15.58 6.25
N ALA A 175 6.70 15.81 7.52
CA ALA A 175 7.38 15.19 8.65
C ALA A 175 7.36 13.64 8.54
N PHE A 176 6.22 13.08 8.16
CA PHE A 176 6.06 11.65 7.96
C PHE A 176 6.96 11.12 6.82
N VAL A 177 6.87 11.69 5.62
CA VAL A 177 7.65 11.17 4.47
C VAL A 177 9.16 11.37 4.66
N ARG A 178 9.56 12.41 5.37
CA ARG A 178 10.96 12.65 5.71
C ARG A 178 11.49 11.62 6.70
N ARG A 179 10.79 11.37 7.77
CA ARG A 179 11.30 10.56 8.88
C ARG A 179 11.02 9.06 8.72
N VAL A 180 9.86 8.68 8.22
CA VAL A 180 9.51 7.27 7.99
C VAL A 180 10.04 6.79 6.65
N VAL A 181 9.74 7.50 5.55
CA VAL A 181 10.14 7.07 4.19
C VAL A 181 11.60 7.39 3.88
N GLY A 182 12.19 8.39 4.55
CA GLY A 182 13.58 8.83 4.30
C GLY A 182 13.70 9.73 3.08
N MET A 183 12.64 10.49 2.76
CA MET A 183 12.65 11.41 1.62
C MET A 183 13.51 12.64 1.93
N ASP A 184 14.45 12.96 1.03
CA ASP A 184 15.31 14.15 1.12
C ASP A 184 14.59 15.43 0.63
N ASP A 185 15.25 16.57 0.75
CA ASP A 185 14.68 17.87 0.36
C ASP A 185 14.30 17.94 -1.12
N ALA A 186 15.09 17.32 -2.00
CA ALA A 186 14.80 17.30 -3.43
C ALA A 186 13.56 16.42 -3.72
N GLY A 187 13.46 15.27 -3.08
CA GLY A 187 12.30 14.38 -3.15
C GLY A 187 11.02 15.06 -2.63
N ILE A 188 11.10 15.77 -1.51
CA ILE A 188 9.97 16.53 -0.95
C ILE A 188 9.54 17.64 -1.88
N ALA A 189 10.48 18.38 -2.47
CA ALA A 189 10.16 19.44 -3.44
C ALA A 189 9.46 18.87 -4.68
N ALA A 190 9.95 17.75 -5.22
CA ALA A 190 9.31 17.04 -6.33
C ALA A 190 7.92 16.51 -5.95
N TYR A 191 7.76 15.94 -4.76
CA TYR A 191 6.47 15.43 -4.27
C TYR A 191 5.43 16.53 -4.09
N ARG A 192 5.85 17.70 -3.58
CA ARG A 192 4.99 18.89 -3.47
C ARG A 192 4.53 19.43 -4.84
N ALA A 193 5.35 19.25 -5.88
CA ALA A 193 5.02 19.64 -7.25
C ALA A 193 4.14 18.61 -7.99
N ASP A 194 4.01 17.41 -7.46
CA ASP A 194 3.19 16.34 -8.07
C ASP A 194 1.69 16.70 -8.00
N PRO A 195 0.92 16.55 -9.09
CA PRO A 195 -0.53 16.80 -9.10
C PRO A 195 -1.34 16.06 -8.04
N VAL A 196 -0.84 14.95 -7.51
CA VAL A 196 -1.50 14.20 -6.42
C VAL A 196 -1.26 14.80 -5.03
N TRP A 197 -0.35 15.77 -4.87
CA TRP A 197 -0.02 16.35 -3.56
C TRP A 197 -1.24 16.82 -2.75
N PRO A 198 -2.22 17.55 -3.32
CA PRO A 198 -3.41 17.97 -2.57
C PRO A 198 -4.21 16.79 -2.00
N ARG A 199 -4.29 15.67 -2.73
CA ARG A 199 -4.97 14.45 -2.27
C ARG A 199 -4.20 13.80 -1.11
N ARG A 200 -2.87 13.79 -1.16
CA ARG A 200 -2.00 13.29 -0.09
C ARG A 200 -2.14 14.12 1.18
N VAL A 201 -2.17 15.45 1.04
CA VAL A 201 -2.41 16.37 2.16
C VAL A 201 -3.79 16.14 2.77
N ALA A 202 -4.83 15.97 1.96
CA ALA A 202 -6.18 15.67 2.45
C ALA A 202 -6.26 14.36 3.24
N ALA A 203 -5.43 13.36 2.90
CA ALA A 203 -5.36 12.05 3.57
C ALA A 203 -4.42 12.04 4.79
N ALA A 204 -3.64 13.08 5.03
CA ALA A 204 -2.58 13.09 6.06
C ALA A 204 -3.12 12.89 7.49
N HIS A 205 -4.33 13.34 7.80
CA HIS A 205 -5.01 13.17 9.10
C HIS A 205 -5.14 11.69 9.53
N THR A 206 -4.99 10.76 8.61
CA THR A 206 -5.07 9.32 8.91
C THR A 206 -3.75 8.75 9.44
N ILE A 207 -2.61 9.42 9.22
CA ILE A 207 -1.29 8.92 9.59
C ILE A 207 -1.13 8.72 11.11
N PRO A 208 -1.49 9.69 11.99
CA PRO A 208 -1.28 9.52 13.43
C PRO A 208 -1.99 8.29 13.99
N ARG A 209 -3.24 8.03 13.57
CA ARG A 209 -4.01 6.88 14.04
C ARG A 209 -3.43 5.54 13.54
N GLU A 210 -2.85 5.52 12.35
CA GLU A 210 -2.18 4.34 11.80
C GLU A 210 -0.93 3.98 12.59
N LEU A 211 -0.04 4.94 12.85
CA LEU A 211 1.16 4.75 13.66
C LEU A 211 0.81 4.29 15.09
N LEU A 212 -0.20 4.89 15.70
CA LEU A 212 -0.66 4.49 17.03
C LEU A 212 -1.23 3.06 17.04
N ALA A 213 -1.90 2.64 15.97
CA ALA A 213 -2.46 1.30 15.86
C ALA A 213 -1.38 0.22 15.66
N GLU A 214 -0.30 0.52 14.94
CA GLU A 214 0.82 -0.40 14.75
C GLU A 214 1.42 -0.89 16.07
N GLY A 215 1.58 0.00 17.03
CA GLY A 215 2.15 -0.34 18.33
C GLY A 215 1.19 -1.01 19.31
N ARG A 216 -0.12 -1.03 19.02
CA ARG A 216 -1.18 -1.47 19.95
C ARG A 216 -1.84 -2.78 19.58
N SER A 217 -1.87 -3.14 18.30
CA SER A 217 -2.58 -4.32 17.84
C SER A 217 -1.66 -5.53 17.71
N GLY A 218 -1.90 -6.54 18.54
CA GLY A 218 -1.27 -7.85 18.38
C GLY A 218 -1.64 -8.55 17.05
N ALA A 219 -2.80 -8.22 16.46
CA ALA A 219 -3.27 -8.79 15.19
C ALA A 219 -2.44 -8.33 13.99
N ALA A 220 -1.78 -7.17 14.08
CA ALA A 220 -0.91 -6.63 13.04
C ALA A 220 0.59 -6.89 13.29
N GLY A 221 0.93 -7.64 14.33
CA GLY A 221 2.32 -7.99 14.67
C GLY A 221 2.86 -9.19 13.87
N LEU A 222 4.17 -9.39 13.94
CA LEU A 222 4.88 -10.46 13.21
C LEU A 222 4.25 -11.85 13.42
N ASP A 223 4.01 -12.23 14.68
CA ASP A 223 3.51 -13.58 15.01
C ASP A 223 2.07 -13.82 14.50
N ALA A 224 1.27 -12.76 14.40
CA ALA A 224 -0.08 -12.86 13.85
C ALA A 224 -0.04 -12.96 12.34
N LEU A 225 0.68 -12.06 11.67
CA LEU A 225 0.75 -12.01 10.19
C LEU A 225 1.54 -13.19 9.59
N ALA A 226 2.48 -13.76 10.34
CA ALA A 226 3.19 -14.97 9.92
C ALA A 226 2.29 -16.22 9.80
N ARG A 227 1.05 -16.17 10.27
CA ARG A 227 0.07 -17.26 10.11
C ARG A 227 -0.60 -17.27 8.73
N VAL A 228 -0.29 -16.32 7.85
CA VAL A 228 -0.76 -16.31 6.47
C VAL A 228 -0.28 -17.58 5.78
N GLY A 229 -1.24 -18.39 5.32
CA GLY A 229 -0.98 -19.68 4.66
C GLY A 229 -0.82 -19.56 3.15
N GLN A 230 -1.30 -18.48 2.56
CA GLN A 230 -1.18 -18.19 1.14
C GLN A 230 0.28 -17.88 0.78
N PRO A 231 0.69 -18.06 -0.50
CA PRO A 231 1.96 -17.56 -0.99
C PRO A 231 2.10 -16.05 -0.75
N VAL A 232 3.27 -15.62 -0.22
CA VAL A 232 3.58 -14.22 0.05
C VAL A 232 4.86 -13.82 -0.68
N LEU A 233 4.76 -12.84 -1.58
CA LEU A 233 5.93 -12.13 -2.10
C LEU A 233 6.16 -10.88 -1.26
N GLN A 234 7.32 -10.77 -0.64
CA GLN A 234 7.79 -9.53 -0.04
C GLN A 234 8.70 -8.80 -1.04
N VAL A 235 8.35 -7.56 -1.38
CA VAL A 235 9.19 -6.71 -2.24
C VAL A 235 9.91 -5.69 -1.37
N LEU A 236 11.22 -5.55 -1.58
CA LEU A 236 12.10 -4.61 -0.87
C LEU A 236 12.86 -3.75 -1.89
N GLY A 237 12.88 -2.45 -1.67
CA GLY A 237 13.77 -1.55 -2.39
C GLY A 237 15.20 -1.69 -1.87
N GLY A 238 16.17 -1.92 -2.78
CA GLY A 238 17.57 -2.15 -2.42
C GLY A 238 18.25 -0.95 -1.72
N ASP A 239 17.71 0.26 -1.93
CA ASP A 239 18.20 1.51 -1.33
C ASP A 239 17.22 2.10 -0.31
N SER A 240 16.25 1.29 0.16
CA SER A 240 15.33 1.68 1.23
C SER A 240 16.04 1.77 2.58
N LYS A 241 15.40 2.42 3.53
CA LYS A 241 15.93 2.49 4.90
C LYS A 241 16.11 1.08 5.50
N PRO A 242 17.14 0.86 6.32
CA PRO A 242 17.44 -0.46 6.91
C PRO A 242 16.25 -1.10 7.62
N GLU A 243 15.39 -0.31 8.27
CA GLU A 243 14.24 -0.80 9.02
C GLU A 243 13.26 -1.59 8.15
N PHE A 244 13.11 -1.25 6.84
CA PHE A 244 12.30 -2.02 5.92
C PHE A 244 12.90 -3.39 5.63
N GLY A 245 14.23 -3.45 5.48
CA GLY A 245 14.94 -4.72 5.30
C GLY A 245 14.83 -5.63 6.52
N GLU A 246 15.02 -5.07 7.72
CA GLU A 246 14.90 -5.80 8.99
C GLU A 246 13.49 -6.34 9.20
N ALA A 247 12.47 -5.54 8.91
CA ALA A 247 11.07 -5.95 9.00
C ALA A 247 10.73 -7.06 7.99
N THR A 248 11.17 -6.89 6.73
CA THR A 248 10.99 -7.89 5.66
C THR A 248 11.62 -9.23 6.04
N ALA A 249 12.87 -9.23 6.50
CA ALA A 249 13.56 -10.45 6.92
C ALA A 249 12.87 -11.10 8.13
N ALA A 250 12.48 -10.30 9.13
CA ALA A 250 11.83 -10.81 10.33
C ALA A 250 10.46 -11.46 10.06
N LEU A 251 9.73 -11.00 9.07
CA LEU A 251 8.49 -11.62 8.64
C LEU A 251 8.76 -12.88 7.82
N ASP A 252 9.74 -12.86 6.89
CA ASP A 252 10.08 -13.98 6.03
C ASP A 252 10.55 -15.19 6.84
N ASP A 253 11.38 -14.98 7.86
CA ASP A 253 11.83 -16.01 8.79
C ASP A 253 10.67 -16.78 9.46
N ARG A 254 9.46 -16.23 9.44
CA ARG A 254 8.26 -16.78 10.09
C ARG A 254 7.21 -17.31 9.12
N LEU A 255 7.21 -16.80 7.88
CA LEU A 255 6.25 -17.22 6.87
C LEU A 255 6.54 -18.64 6.37
N ALA A 256 5.51 -19.46 6.25
CA ALA A 256 5.64 -20.81 5.68
C ALA A 256 5.87 -20.77 4.16
N ASN A 257 5.32 -19.79 3.46
CA ASN A 257 5.33 -19.66 2.01
C ASN A 257 5.77 -18.24 1.59
N GLY A 258 6.85 -17.73 2.23
CA GLY A 258 7.44 -16.44 1.95
C GLY A 258 8.47 -16.49 0.81
N THR A 259 8.60 -15.40 0.08
CA THR A 259 9.66 -15.16 -0.91
C THR A 259 9.99 -13.67 -0.88
N ILE A 260 11.29 -13.32 -0.90
CA ILE A 260 11.76 -11.94 -0.97
C ILE A 260 12.31 -11.64 -2.36
N VAL A 261 11.91 -10.51 -2.93
CA VAL A 261 12.55 -9.92 -4.11
C VAL A 261 13.04 -8.53 -3.76
N VAL A 262 14.34 -8.28 -3.98
CA VAL A 262 14.96 -6.97 -3.82
C VAL A 262 15.07 -6.29 -5.17
N ILE A 263 14.57 -5.05 -5.29
CA ILE A 263 14.68 -4.25 -6.50
C ILE A 263 15.89 -3.30 -6.35
N PRO A 264 17.03 -3.56 -7.03
CA PRO A 264 18.24 -2.75 -6.90
C PRO A 264 17.98 -1.28 -7.28
N GLY A 265 18.52 -0.34 -6.50
CA GLY A 265 18.36 1.10 -6.74
C GLY A 265 16.99 1.69 -6.37
N ALA A 266 15.99 0.84 -6.13
CA ALA A 266 14.69 1.30 -5.69
C ALA A 266 14.70 1.65 -4.20
N ARG A 267 13.84 2.62 -3.84
CA ARG A 267 13.45 2.93 -2.47
C ARG A 267 11.96 2.62 -2.29
N HIS A 268 11.35 3.15 -1.27
CA HIS A 268 9.94 2.91 -0.89
C HIS A 268 8.87 3.20 -1.97
N ALA A 269 9.26 3.71 -3.12
CA ALA A 269 8.35 4.10 -4.22
C ALA A 269 8.68 3.43 -5.57
N ALA A 270 9.09 2.15 -5.59
CA ALA A 270 9.41 1.43 -6.84
C ALA A 270 8.24 1.41 -7.83
N HIS A 271 7.00 1.48 -7.35
CA HIS A 271 5.80 1.59 -8.19
C HIS A 271 5.76 2.88 -9.05
N HIS A 272 6.63 3.84 -8.76
CA HIS A 272 6.86 5.05 -9.57
C HIS A 272 8.22 5.04 -10.24
N THR A 273 9.28 4.63 -9.52
CA THR A 273 10.67 4.80 -9.95
C THR A 273 11.23 3.60 -10.71
N HIS A 274 10.73 2.40 -10.44
CA HIS A 274 11.16 1.13 -11.03
C HIS A 274 9.96 0.25 -11.43
N PRO A 275 8.98 0.80 -12.19
CA PRO A 275 7.72 0.10 -12.46
C PRO A 275 7.92 -1.22 -13.22
N ASP A 276 8.89 -1.29 -14.14
CA ASP A 276 9.16 -2.51 -14.91
C ASP A 276 9.64 -3.66 -14.01
N ALA A 277 10.61 -3.38 -13.15
CA ALA A 277 11.14 -4.39 -12.22
C ALA A 277 10.08 -4.86 -11.20
N LEU A 278 9.24 -3.93 -10.73
CA LEU A 278 8.15 -4.29 -9.82
C LEU A 278 7.11 -5.18 -10.51
N ILE A 279 6.71 -4.85 -11.73
CA ILE A 279 5.74 -5.62 -12.49
C ILE A 279 6.30 -7.01 -12.82
N GLU A 280 7.57 -7.11 -13.25
CA GLU A 280 8.23 -8.39 -13.52
C GLU A 280 8.26 -9.29 -12.27
N ALA A 281 8.56 -8.73 -11.09
CA ALA A 281 8.53 -9.47 -9.83
C ALA A 281 7.12 -9.99 -9.50
N ILE A 282 6.10 -9.13 -9.66
CA ILE A 282 4.71 -9.50 -9.44
C ILE A 282 4.27 -10.62 -10.40
N ASP A 283 4.51 -10.45 -11.70
CA ASP A 283 4.08 -11.41 -12.72
C ASP A 283 4.76 -12.76 -12.54
N THR A 284 6.08 -12.75 -12.26
CA THR A 284 6.84 -14.00 -12.01
C THR A 284 6.27 -14.75 -10.82
N PHE A 285 5.96 -14.03 -9.74
CA PHE A 285 5.39 -14.64 -8.55
C PHE A 285 3.99 -15.18 -8.80
N LEU A 286 3.10 -14.40 -9.42
CA LEU A 286 1.70 -14.81 -9.66
C LEU A 286 1.58 -15.94 -10.69
N ALA A 287 2.57 -16.13 -11.57
CA ALA A 287 2.60 -17.26 -12.50
C ALA A 287 2.95 -18.58 -11.81
N GLY A 288 3.52 -18.54 -10.60
CA GLY A 288 3.92 -19.72 -9.81
C GLY A 288 3.06 -19.99 -8.56
N ALA A 289 2.11 -19.12 -8.26
CA ALA A 289 1.31 -19.15 -7.04
C ALA A 289 -0.03 -19.90 -7.20
#